data_201c79f40d0f0a4fd0cb278beac87d3f
#
_entry.id   201c79f40d0f0a4fd0cb278beac87d3f
#
_cell.length_a   1.000
_cell.length_b   1.000
_cell.length_c   1.000
_cell.angle_alpha   90.00
_cell.angle_beta   90.00
_cell.angle_gamma   90.00
#
_symmetry.space_group_name_H-M   'P 1'
#
loop_
_entity.id
_entity.type
_entity.pdbx_description
1 polymer ?
#
loop_
_entity_poly.entity_id
_entity_poly.type
_entity_poly.pdbx_seq_one_letter_code
_entity_poly.pdbx_strand_id
1 'polypeptide(L)'
;AALEGMPQVSAYCATKWAVKGLSESLFREVRDFKIKVTCVYPGSTKTDFFRNSPGIQPHDYMLMPSDLALAMVQALEMPDNFHTVNLEIRPLQPKGPTK
;
A
#
# COMPACT_ATOMS: atom_id res chain seq x y z
N ALA A 1 -4.42 -8.06 -7.03
CA ALA A 1 -5.87 -8.09 -6.87
C ALA A 1 -6.51 -8.61 -8.13
N ALA A 2 -7.49 -9.46 -7.98
CA ALA A 2 -8.22 -9.99 -9.13
C ALA A 2 -8.96 -8.85 -9.83
N LEU A 3 -8.98 -8.89 -11.14
CA LEU A 3 -9.60 -7.86 -11.96
C LEU A 3 -10.81 -8.39 -12.71
N GLU A 4 -11.46 -9.37 -12.14
CA GLU A 4 -12.43 -10.18 -12.85
C GLU A 4 -13.79 -9.50 -12.93
N GLY A 5 -13.89 -8.46 -13.75
CA GLY A 5 -15.18 -7.91 -14.14
C GLY A 5 -16.01 -7.24 -13.05
N MET A 6 -15.47 -7.03 -11.86
CA MET A 6 -16.19 -6.35 -10.80
C MET A 6 -15.97 -4.84 -10.90
N PRO A 7 -17.03 -4.05 -11.03
CA PRO A 7 -16.85 -2.60 -11.22
C PRO A 7 -16.04 -1.93 -10.14
N GLN A 8 -16.25 -2.32 -8.86
CA GLN A 8 -15.48 -1.73 -7.78
C GLN A 8 -14.00 -2.07 -7.89
N VAL A 9 -13.67 -3.27 -8.35
CA VAL A 9 -12.28 -3.69 -8.52
C VAL A 9 -11.63 -2.92 -9.66
N SER A 10 -12.36 -2.70 -10.76
CA SER A 10 -11.86 -1.92 -11.88
C SER A 10 -11.56 -0.48 -11.47
N ALA A 11 -12.47 0.16 -10.73
CA ALA A 11 -12.26 1.52 -10.25
C ALA A 11 -11.07 1.58 -9.29
N TYR A 12 -10.95 0.60 -8.40
CA TYR A 12 -9.83 0.53 -7.47
C TYR A 12 -8.50 0.42 -8.22
N CYS A 13 -8.44 -0.46 -9.21
CA CYS A 13 -7.22 -0.64 -9.98
C CYS A 13 -6.86 0.60 -10.79
N ALA A 14 -7.85 1.26 -11.37
CA ALA A 14 -7.60 2.51 -12.09
C ALA A 14 -7.03 3.57 -11.15
N THR A 15 -7.57 3.69 -9.94
CA THR A 15 -7.07 4.62 -8.94
C THR A 15 -5.65 4.28 -8.53
N LYS A 16 -5.37 3.00 -8.32
CA LYS A 16 -4.03 2.55 -7.94
C LYS A 16 -3.01 2.89 -9.01
N TRP A 17 -3.33 2.66 -10.27
CA TRP A 17 -2.46 3.01 -11.39
C TRP A 17 -2.27 4.52 -11.52
N ALA A 18 -3.34 5.30 -11.27
CA ALA A 18 -3.25 6.76 -11.30
C ALA A 18 -2.29 7.28 -10.24
N VAL A 19 -2.37 6.75 -9.01
CA VAL A 19 -1.47 7.14 -7.93
C VAL A 19 -0.04 6.79 -8.28
N LYS A 20 0.18 5.60 -8.84
CA LYS A 20 1.52 5.18 -9.25
C LYS A 20 2.10 6.11 -10.31
N GLY A 21 1.31 6.43 -11.34
CA GLY A 21 1.75 7.32 -12.39
C GLY A 21 2.05 8.72 -11.89
N LEU A 22 1.18 9.23 -11.02
CA LEU A 22 1.40 10.54 -10.41
C LEU A 22 2.68 10.57 -9.59
N SER A 23 2.91 9.53 -8.78
CA SER A 23 4.10 9.44 -7.94
C SER A 23 5.37 9.40 -8.77
N GLU A 24 5.38 8.65 -9.85
CA GLU A 24 6.54 8.56 -10.74
C GLU A 24 6.80 9.89 -11.44
N SER A 25 5.76 10.56 -11.90
CA SER A 25 5.89 11.86 -12.55
C SER A 25 6.40 12.91 -11.58
N LEU A 26 5.84 12.93 -10.38
CA LEU A 26 6.29 13.84 -9.34
C LEU A 26 7.77 13.61 -9.00
N PHE A 27 8.15 12.35 -8.85
CA PHE A 27 9.54 12.05 -8.55
C PHE A 27 10.48 12.60 -9.61
N ARG A 28 10.14 12.45 -10.89
CA ARG A 28 10.97 12.97 -11.97
C ARG A 28 11.11 14.48 -11.93
N GLU A 29 10.08 15.18 -11.47
CA GLU A 29 10.12 16.62 -11.34
C GLU A 29 10.98 17.09 -10.17
N VAL A 30 11.04 16.34 -9.08
CA VAL A 30 11.66 16.80 -7.84
C VAL A 30 13.00 16.12 -7.53
N ARG A 31 13.40 15.11 -8.26
CA ARG A 31 14.61 14.34 -7.92
C ARG A 31 15.88 15.16 -8.00
N ASP A 32 15.92 16.17 -8.85
CA ASP A 32 17.08 17.04 -8.94
C ASP A 32 17.25 17.90 -7.69
N PHE A 33 16.19 18.01 -6.90
CA PHE A 33 16.23 18.68 -5.59
C PHE A 33 16.52 17.69 -4.46
N LYS A 34 16.89 16.47 -4.79
CA LYS A 34 17.17 15.39 -3.83
C LYS A 34 15.96 15.04 -2.98
N ILE A 35 14.79 15.09 -3.57
CA ILE A 35 13.54 14.72 -2.91
C ILE A 35 13.14 13.32 -3.36
N LYS A 36 12.85 12.46 -2.40
CA LYS A 36 12.39 11.11 -2.65
C LYS A 36 10.87 11.08 -2.62
N VAL A 37 10.29 10.26 -3.49
CA VAL A 37 8.85 10.03 -3.50
C VAL A 37 8.64 8.52 -3.43
N THR A 38 7.94 8.06 -2.41
CA THR A 38 7.66 6.65 -2.20
C THR A 38 6.16 6.43 -2.21
N CYS A 39 5.71 5.49 -3.00
CA CYS A 39 4.31 5.11 -3.04
C CYS A 39 4.13 3.85 -2.20
N VAL A 40 3.22 3.90 -1.24
CA VAL A 40 2.97 2.78 -0.33
C VAL A 40 1.63 2.15 -0.69
N TYR A 41 1.62 0.85 -0.87
CA TYR A 41 0.43 0.08 -1.18
C TYR A 41 0.17 -0.93 -0.06
N PRO A 42 -0.60 -0.54 0.96
CA PRO A 42 -0.89 -1.47 2.06
C PRO A 42 -1.93 -2.50 1.65
N GLY A 43 -1.74 -3.72 2.11
CA GLY A 43 -2.76 -4.77 1.99
C GLY A 43 -3.77 -4.68 3.12
N SER A 44 -4.45 -5.80 3.38
CA SER A 44 -5.47 -5.86 4.43
C SER A 44 -4.90 -5.46 5.78
N THR A 45 -5.45 -4.41 6.37
CA THR A 45 -4.95 -3.83 7.61
C THR A 45 -6.10 -3.66 8.59
N LYS A 46 -5.87 -3.96 9.85
CA LYS A 46 -6.88 -3.76 10.90
C LYS A 46 -7.00 -2.27 11.19
N THR A 47 -8.15 -1.70 10.83
CA THR A 47 -8.43 -0.28 11.08
C THR A 47 -9.87 -0.13 11.56
N ASP A 48 -10.22 1.07 11.96
CA ASP A 48 -11.60 1.38 12.36
C ASP A 48 -12.59 1.33 11.19
N PHE A 49 -12.08 1.27 9.98
CA PHE A 49 -12.91 1.15 8.79
C PHE A 49 -13.91 0.00 8.90
N PHE A 50 -13.47 -1.12 9.47
CA PHE A 50 -14.29 -2.32 9.54
C PHE A 50 -15.51 -2.18 10.44
N ARG A 51 -15.52 -1.20 11.33
CA ARG A 51 -16.68 -0.94 12.19
C ARG A 51 -17.88 -0.45 11.38
N ASN A 52 -17.62 0.20 10.26
CA ASN A 52 -18.64 0.83 9.44
C ASN A 52 -18.79 0.20 8.07
N SER A 53 -18.25 -1.00 7.89
CA SER A 53 -18.26 -1.69 6.60
C SER A 53 -18.87 -3.08 6.75
N PRO A 54 -20.21 -3.18 6.62
CA PRO A 54 -20.86 -4.48 6.73
C PRO A 54 -20.30 -5.47 5.72
N GLY A 55 -20.13 -6.71 6.12
CA GLY A 55 -19.62 -7.76 5.24
C GLY A 55 -18.11 -7.84 5.15
N ILE A 56 -17.40 -6.87 5.71
CA ILE A 56 -15.95 -6.91 5.80
C ILE A 56 -15.59 -7.02 7.26
N GLN A 57 -14.92 -8.09 7.63
CA GLN A 57 -14.57 -8.36 9.03
C GLN A 57 -13.06 -8.35 9.21
N PRO A 58 -12.56 -7.73 10.28
CA PRO A 58 -11.14 -7.86 10.60
C PRO A 58 -10.83 -9.30 11.01
N HIS A 59 -9.62 -9.75 10.74
CA HIS A 59 -9.16 -11.08 11.13
C HIS A 59 -7.69 -11.02 11.54
N ASP A 60 -7.23 -12.08 12.19
CA ASP A 60 -5.90 -12.10 12.80
C ASP A 60 -4.77 -12.09 11.79
N TYR A 61 -5.06 -12.37 10.54
CA TYR A 61 -4.05 -12.41 9.48
C TYR A 61 -3.88 -11.06 8.77
N MET A 62 -4.63 -10.04 9.20
CA MET A 62 -4.46 -8.70 8.67
C MET A 62 -3.22 -8.03 9.26
N LEU A 63 -2.67 -7.09 8.50
CA LEU A 63 -1.57 -6.27 9.00
C LEU A 63 -2.06 -5.35 10.13
N MET A 64 -1.16 -5.05 11.05
CA MET A 64 -1.42 -4.05 12.06
C MET A 64 -0.95 -2.69 11.55
N PRO A 65 -1.66 -1.60 11.86
CA PRO A 65 -1.20 -0.27 11.47
C PRO A 65 0.22 0.05 11.93
N SER A 66 0.62 -0.45 13.11
CA SER A 66 1.96 -0.24 13.62
C SER A 66 3.03 -0.87 12.75
N ASP A 67 2.72 -2.01 12.10
CA ASP A 67 3.67 -2.66 11.20
C ASP A 67 3.89 -1.84 9.94
N LEU A 68 2.82 -1.26 9.40
CA LEU A 68 2.92 -0.37 8.25
C LEU A 68 3.71 0.88 8.59
N ALA A 69 3.44 1.46 9.75
CA ALA A 69 4.16 2.64 10.21
C ALA A 69 5.65 2.35 10.34
N LEU A 70 6.00 1.20 10.89
CA LEU A 70 7.40 0.79 11.02
C LEU A 70 8.09 0.72 9.66
N ALA A 71 7.43 0.10 8.68
CA ALA A 71 8.00 0.01 7.34
C ALA A 71 8.21 1.39 6.71
N MET A 72 7.27 2.30 6.92
CA MET A 72 7.39 3.66 6.39
C MET A 72 8.55 4.40 7.05
N VAL A 73 8.71 4.27 8.37
CA VAL A 73 9.82 4.89 9.08
C VAL A 73 11.15 4.35 8.59
N GLN A 74 11.24 3.04 8.40
CA GLN A 74 12.46 2.41 7.90
C GLN A 74 12.81 2.93 6.51
N ALA A 75 11.81 3.13 5.64
CA ALA A 75 12.03 3.69 4.32
C ALA A 75 12.60 5.12 4.40
N LEU A 76 12.15 5.91 5.37
CA LEU A 76 12.64 7.27 5.58
C LEU A 76 14.06 7.30 6.12
N GLU A 77 14.48 6.25 6.83
CA GLU A 77 15.78 6.19 7.47
C GLU A 77 16.90 5.68 6.56
N MET A 78 16.59 5.34 5.32
CA MET A 78 17.58 4.84 4.38
C MET A 78 18.54 5.96 3.95
N PRO A 79 19.76 5.60 3.49
CA PRO A 79 20.73 6.60 3.03
C PRO A 79 20.18 7.50 1.93
N ASP A 80 20.76 8.69 1.80
CA ASP A 80 20.27 9.71 0.87
C ASP A 80 20.15 9.22 -0.56
N ASN A 81 21.09 8.40 -1.01
CA ASN A 81 21.07 7.90 -2.39
C ASN A 81 20.26 6.62 -2.56
N PHE A 82 19.53 6.22 -1.53
CA PHE A 82 18.71 5.04 -1.57
C PHE A 82 17.24 5.46 -1.70
N HIS A 83 16.63 5.16 -2.83
CA HIS A 83 15.25 5.56 -3.10
C HIS A 83 14.35 4.35 -3.20
N THR A 84 13.46 4.21 -2.23
CA THR A 84 12.40 3.21 -2.29
C THR A 84 11.28 3.77 -3.16
N VAL A 85 11.10 3.20 -4.32
CA VAL A 85 10.11 3.70 -5.30
C VAL A 85 8.71 3.27 -4.92
N ASN A 86 8.53 1.99 -4.69
CA ASN A 86 7.25 1.41 -4.32
C ASN A 86 7.43 0.52 -3.11
N LEU A 87 6.48 0.56 -2.20
CA LEU A 87 6.48 -0.28 -1.02
C LEU A 87 5.13 -0.98 -0.93
N GLU A 88 5.08 -2.20 -1.43
CA GLU A 88 3.86 -2.99 -1.39
C GLU A 88 3.95 -3.98 -0.24
N ILE A 89 3.04 -3.87 0.70
CA ILE A 89 3.05 -4.65 1.93
C ILE A 89 1.74 -5.41 2.05
N ARG A 90 1.83 -6.71 2.20
CA ARG A 90 0.67 -7.60 2.29
C ARG A 90 0.84 -8.58 3.44
N PRO A 91 -0.26 -9.05 4.04
CA PRO A 91 -0.17 -10.17 4.97
C PRO A 91 0.45 -11.37 4.27
N LEU A 92 1.27 -12.12 4.98
CA LEU A 92 1.86 -13.33 4.42
C LEU A 92 0.79 -14.35 4.09
N GLN A 93 -0.21 -14.50 4.98
CA GLN A 93 -1.32 -15.43 4.81
C GLN A 93 -2.63 -14.67 5.02
N PRO A 94 -3.12 -13.98 3.97
CA PRO A 94 -4.27 -13.09 4.15
C PRO A 94 -5.56 -13.80 4.55
N LYS A 95 -5.66 -15.10 4.31
CA LYS A 95 -6.83 -15.90 4.69
C LYS A 95 -6.50 -16.97 5.73
N GLY A 96 -5.28 -16.92 6.27
CA GLY A 96 -4.80 -17.96 7.16
C GLY A 96 -4.35 -19.21 6.41
N PRO A 97 -3.91 -20.22 7.15
CA PRO A 97 -3.42 -21.44 6.52
C PRO A 97 -4.53 -22.13 5.73
N THR A 98 -4.24 -22.55 4.52
CA THR A 98 -5.16 -23.35 3.72
C THR A 98 -4.84 -24.82 3.91
N LYS A 99 -5.90 -25.62 3.82
CA LYS A 99 -5.74 -27.06 3.93
C LYS A 99 -5.49 -27.70 2.58
#